data_76365715e1f6113eb517af2338f69c38
#
_entry.id   76365715e1f6113eb517af2338f69c38
#
_cell.length_a   1.000
_cell.length_b   1.000
_cell.length_c   1.000
_cell.angle_alpha   90.00
_cell.angle_beta   90.00
_cell.angle_gamma   90.00
#
_symmetry.space_group_name_H-M   'P 1'
#
loop_
_entity.id
_entity.type
_entity.pdbx_description
1 polymer ?
#
loop_
_entity_poly.entity_id
_entity_poly.type
_entity_poly.pdbx_seq_one_letter_code
_entity_poly.pdbx_strand_id
1 'polypeptide(L)'
;MKQTNVNWQPENLEDDLIKLIPLIKLDFDRIFAVAADPLIWEQHPTKDRYKKEVFQLFFDSAVASGTAFLMVDKLSGKIIGSTRYYDYKPDNSSIAIGFTFLAREFWGGLYNKSSKKLLLDYAFQFVDKVYFHIGATNTRSQLGTMKIGATKVNEFEKDANGEKQLHYEYLIEKRDWRK
;
A
#
# COMPACT_ATOMS: atom_id res chain seq x y z
N MET A 1 -11.70 18.70 -18.78
CA MET A 1 -12.42 18.29 -17.55
C MET A 1 -11.68 17.11 -16.94
N LYS A 2 -11.14 17.23 -15.72
CA LYS A 2 -10.50 16.09 -15.02
C LYS A 2 -11.61 15.14 -14.60
N GLN A 3 -11.44 13.86 -14.91
CA GLN A 3 -12.41 12.81 -14.62
C GLN A 3 -12.54 12.68 -13.10
N THR A 4 -13.65 13.10 -12.53
CA THR A 4 -13.89 13.15 -11.08
C THR A 4 -14.27 11.79 -10.49
N ASN A 5 -14.56 10.79 -11.32
CA ASN A 5 -14.98 9.46 -10.89
C ASN A 5 -14.05 8.37 -11.45
N VAL A 6 -12.85 8.25 -10.84
CA VAL A 6 -11.89 7.19 -11.17
C VAL A 6 -12.20 5.95 -10.34
N ASN A 7 -12.26 4.79 -10.98
CA ASN A 7 -12.31 3.51 -10.25
C ASN A 7 -10.91 3.19 -9.69
N TRP A 8 -10.72 3.42 -8.39
CA TRP A 8 -9.45 3.13 -7.71
C TRP A 8 -9.34 1.67 -7.22
N GLN A 9 -10.25 0.79 -7.65
CA GLN A 9 -10.22 -0.64 -7.35
C GLN A 9 -10.53 -1.49 -8.60
N PRO A 10 -9.72 -1.36 -9.69
CA PRO A 10 -9.94 -2.16 -10.90
C PRO A 10 -9.65 -3.64 -10.65
N GLU A 11 -10.33 -4.52 -11.40
CA GLU A 11 -10.25 -5.97 -11.21
C GLU A 11 -9.03 -6.64 -11.86
N ASN A 12 -8.34 -5.96 -12.78
CA ASN A 12 -7.37 -6.58 -13.69
C ASN A 12 -5.94 -6.03 -13.54
N LEU A 13 -5.47 -5.84 -12.30
CA LEU A 13 -4.08 -5.47 -12.04
C LEU A 13 -3.23 -6.72 -11.79
N GLU A 14 -2.52 -7.19 -12.80
CA GLU A 14 -1.63 -8.35 -12.67
C GLU A 14 -0.43 -8.28 -13.63
N ASP A 15 0.64 -8.98 -13.28
CA ASP A 15 1.76 -9.31 -14.13
C ASP A 15 2.07 -10.81 -14.06
N ASP A 16 3.27 -11.24 -14.44
CA ASP A 16 3.64 -12.65 -14.40
C ASP A 16 3.86 -13.19 -12.99
N LEU A 17 4.09 -12.31 -12.02
CA LEU A 17 4.46 -12.65 -10.65
C LEU A 17 3.28 -12.55 -9.69
N ILE A 18 2.51 -11.46 -9.77
CA ILE A 18 1.52 -11.08 -8.77
C ILE A 18 0.19 -10.67 -9.41
N LYS A 19 -0.89 -10.94 -8.69
CA LYS A 19 -2.23 -10.42 -8.99
C LYS A 19 -2.75 -9.60 -7.82
N LEU A 20 -3.31 -8.43 -8.11
CA LEU A 20 -4.02 -7.58 -7.16
C LEU A 20 -5.53 -7.79 -7.35
N ILE A 21 -6.19 -8.32 -6.32
CA ILE A 21 -7.62 -8.62 -6.34
C ILE A 21 -8.32 -7.63 -5.40
N PRO A 22 -9.44 -7.00 -5.81
CA PRO A 22 -10.24 -6.16 -4.94
C PRO A 22 -10.55 -6.84 -3.60
N LEU A 23 -10.23 -6.15 -2.49
CA LEU A 23 -10.50 -6.65 -1.14
C LEU A 23 -12.00 -6.54 -0.84
N ILE A 24 -12.59 -7.63 -0.37
CA ILE A 24 -14.00 -7.69 0.02
C ILE A 24 -14.16 -8.17 1.46
N LYS A 25 -15.36 -7.98 2.01
CA LYS A 25 -15.67 -8.29 3.43
C LYS A 25 -15.43 -9.75 3.81
N LEU A 26 -15.57 -10.67 2.87
CA LEU A 26 -15.39 -12.11 3.09
C LEU A 26 -13.91 -12.55 3.17
N ASP A 27 -12.98 -11.65 2.91
CA ASP A 27 -11.55 -11.97 2.89
C ASP A 27 -10.87 -11.87 4.26
N PHE A 28 -11.59 -11.49 5.32
CA PHE A 28 -11.00 -11.23 6.63
C PHE A 28 -10.09 -12.37 7.12
N ASP A 29 -10.62 -13.58 7.24
CA ASP A 29 -9.84 -14.71 7.80
C ASP A 29 -8.65 -15.09 6.90
N ARG A 30 -8.80 -14.94 5.59
CA ARG A 30 -7.76 -15.25 4.61
C ARG A 30 -6.56 -14.28 4.72
N ILE A 31 -6.84 -12.99 4.84
CA ILE A 31 -5.79 -11.99 4.93
C ILE A 31 -5.24 -11.87 6.36
N PHE A 32 -6.07 -12.12 7.38
CA PHE A 32 -5.62 -12.14 8.77
C PHE A 32 -4.61 -13.28 9.01
N ALA A 33 -4.76 -14.42 8.37
CA ALA A 33 -3.77 -15.50 8.44
C ALA A 33 -2.34 -15.04 8.08
N VAL A 34 -2.21 -14.09 7.14
CA VAL A 34 -0.94 -13.44 6.80
C VAL A 34 -0.57 -12.39 7.85
N ALA A 35 -1.52 -11.54 8.24
CA ALA A 35 -1.28 -10.41 9.12
C ALA A 35 -0.99 -10.80 10.59
N ALA A 36 -1.32 -12.02 11.00
CA ALA A 36 -1.13 -12.51 12.37
C ALA A 36 0.34 -12.72 12.76
N ASP A 37 1.28 -12.62 11.83
CA ASP A 37 2.72 -12.67 12.12
C ASP A 37 3.19 -11.33 12.72
N PRO A 38 3.59 -11.28 14.02
CA PRO A 38 3.98 -10.04 14.68
C PRO A 38 5.21 -9.38 14.06
N LEU A 39 6.10 -10.15 13.44
CA LEU A 39 7.33 -9.62 12.83
C LEU A 39 7.06 -8.79 11.58
N ILE A 40 5.89 -8.92 10.95
CA ILE A 40 5.47 -8.04 9.86
C ILE A 40 5.38 -6.58 10.35
N TRP A 41 4.93 -6.39 11.59
CA TRP A 41 4.61 -5.09 12.18
C TRP A 41 5.71 -4.48 13.05
N GLU A 42 6.84 -5.16 13.22
CA GLU A 42 7.93 -4.75 14.11
C GLU A 42 8.40 -3.31 13.88
N GLN A 43 8.55 -2.90 12.63
CA GLN A 43 8.96 -1.54 12.25
C GLN A 43 7.78 -0.60 11.94
N HIS A 44 6.55 -1.12 12.03
CA HIS A 44 5.36 -0.34 11.73
C HIS A 44 4.97 0.54 12.93
N PRO A 45 4.42 1.75 12.72
CA PRO A 45 3.89 2.58 13.81
C PRO A 45 2.87 1.88 14.71
N THR A 46 2.00 1.04 14.13
CA THR A 46 1.03 0.20 14.87
C THR A 46 1.58 -1.23 14.97
N LYS A 47 2.39 -1.48 16.00
CA LYS A 47 3.11 -2.75 16.17
C LYS A 47 2.24 -3.93 16.54
N ASP A 48 1.09 -3.69 17.13
CA ASP A 48 0.14 -4.71 17.63
C ASP A 48 -0.94 -5.11 16.61
N ARG A 49 -0.78 -4.72 15.33
CA ARG A 49 -1.71 -5.04 14.26
C ARG A 49 -1.81 -6.54 13.94
N TYR A 50 -0.91 -7.37 14.47
CA TYR A 50 -1.05 -8.83 14.42
C TYR A 50 -2.17 -9.38 15.33
N LYS A 51 -2.69 -8.57 16.27
CA LYS A 51 -3.83 -8.92 17.10
C LYS A 51 -5.13 -8.77 16.31
N LYS A 52 -6.02 -9.77 16.45
CA LYS A 52 -7.24 -9.85 15.64
C LYS A 52 -8.12 -8.60 15.74
N GLU A 53 -8.32 -8.12 16.95
CA GLU A 53 -9.13 -6.93 17.23
C GLU A 53 -8.55 -5.64 16.65
N VAL A 54 -7.23 -5.51 16.64
CA VAL A 54 -6.54 -4.35 16.05
C VAL A 54 -6.55 -4.45 14.52
N PHE A 55 -6.33 -5.65 14.00
CA PHE A 55 -6.40 -5.89 12.55
C PHE A 55 -7.81 -5.70 12.00
N GLN A 56 -8.85 -6.03 12.77
CA GLN A 56 -10.23 -5.84 12.35
C GLN A 56 -10.52 -4.38 11.99
N LEU A 57 -10.07 -3.43 12.80
CA LEU A 57 -10.24 -1.99 12.51
C LEU A 57 -9.52 -1.58 11.23
N PHE A 58 -8.32 -2.08 11.02
CA PHE A 58 -7.55 -1.85 9.79
C PHE A 58 -8.27 -2.42 8.57
N PHE A 59 -8.77 -3.65 8.67
CA PHE A 59 -9.47 -4.35 7.61
C PHE A 59 -10.80 -3.67 7.26
N ASP A 60 -11.61 -3.30 8.26
CA ASP A 60 -12.88 -2.62 8.05
C ASP A 60 -12.69 -1.28 7.33
N SER A 61 -11.66 -0.52 7.72
CA SER A 61 -11.26 0.70 7.02
C SER A 61 -10.81 0.43 5.58
N ALA A 62 -10.11 -0.68 5.33
CA ALA A 62 -9.67 -1.06 3.99
C ALA A 62 -10.85 -1.41 3.08
N VAL A 63 -11.79 -2.21 3.58
CA VAL A 63 -13.03 -2.56 2.84
C VAL A 63 -13.88 -1.32 2.57
N ALA A 64 -14.09 -0.49 3.59
CA ALA A 64 -14.89 0.75 3.46
C ALA A 64 -14.29 1.75 2.46
N SER A 65 -12.97 1.73 2.26
CA SER A 65 -12.31 2.64 1.31
C SER A 65 -12.68 2.37 -0.16
N GLY A 66 -13.05 1.12 -0.51
CA GLY A 66 -13.27 0.71 -1.90
C GLY A 66 -12.03 0.85 -2.80
N THR A 67 -10.82 0.82 -2.21
CA THR A 67 -9.55 1.07 -2.93
C THR A 67 -8.45 0.08 -2.55
N ALA A 68 -8.78 -0.94 -1.74
CA ALA A 68 -7.84 -1.90 -1.21
C ALA A 68 -7.81 -3.21 -2.02
N PHE A 69 -6.65 -3.85 -2.03
CA PHE A 69 -6.41 -5.09 -2.77
C PHE A 69 -5.77 -6.15 -1.87
N LEU A 70 -6.14 -7.40 -2.11
CA LEU A 70 -5.31 -8.56 -1.79
C LEU A 70 -4.17 -8.65 -2.79
N MET A 71 -2.99 -9.01 -2.31
CA MET A 71 -1.87 -9.42 -3.15
C MET A 71 -1.80 -10.93 -3.18
N VAL A 72 -1.81 -11.50 -4.37
CA VAL A 72 -1.80 -12.95 -4.60
C VAL A 72 -0.58 -13.33 -5.41
N ASP A 73 0.20 -14.28 -4.91
CA ASP A 73 1.28 -14.91 -5.69
C ASP A 73 0.68 -15.77 -6.79
N LYS A 74 1.00 -15.49 -8.04
CA LYS A 74 0.40 -16.20 -9.20
C LYS A 74 0.86 -17.64 -9.30
N LEU A 75 2.07 -17.96 -8.83
CA LEU A 75 2.60 -19.31 -8.92
C LEU A 75 1.88 -20.26 -7.96
N SER A 76 1.71 -19.84 -6.70
CA SER A 76 1.10 -20.70 -5.67
C SER A 76 -0.40 -20.46 -5.46
N GLY A 77 -0.94 -19.34 -5.95
CA GLY A 77 -2.30 -18.88 -5.66
C GLY A 77 -2.50 -18.39 -4.21
N LYS A 78 -1.42 -18.27 -3.42
CA LYS A 78 -1.51 -17.83 -2.02
C LYS A 78 -1.74 -16.32 -1.92
N ILE A 79 -2.56 -15.92 -0.95
CA ILE A 79 -2.61 -14.52 -0.50
C ILE A 79 -1.31 -14.24 0.26
N ILE A 80 -0.60 -13.20 -0.14
CA ILE A 80 0.72 -12.83 0.39
C ILE A 80 0.73 -11.47 1.08
N GLY A 81 -0.35 -10.71 1.02
CA GLY A 81 -0.45 -9.40 1.65
C GLY A 81 -1.60 -8.55 1.14
N SER A 82 -1.54 -7.27 1.45
CA SER A 82 -2.52 -6.27 1.03
C SER A 82 -1.86 -4.92 0.78
N THR A 83 -2.52 -4.09 -0.02
CA THR A 83 -2.14 -2.72 -0.34
C THR A 83 -3.37 -1.92 -0.71
N ARG A 84 -3.31 -0.58 -0.70
CA ARG A 84 -4.42 0.24 -1.17
C ARG A 84 -4.00 1.62 -1.65
N TYR A 85 -4.87 2.24 -2.48
CA TYR A 85 -4.86 3.68 -2.72
C TYR A 85 -5.60 4.42 -1.61
N TYR A 86 -5.21 5.68 -1.37
CA TYR A 86 -5.90 6.58 -0.45
C TYR A 86 -5.55 8.03 -0.75
N ASP A 87 -6.23 8.96 -0.11
CA ASP A 87 -5.96 10.40 -0.21
C ASP A 87 -5.95 10.92 -1.65
N TYR A 88 -6.93 10.50 -2.46
CA TYR A 88 -7.09 11.00 -3.82
C TYR A 88 -7.46 12.48 -3.81
N LYS A 89 -6.67 13.32 -4.46
CA LYS A 89 -6.85 14.78 -4.58
C LYS A 89 -6.87 15.17 -6.06
N PRO A 90 -8.05 15.21 -6.69
CA PRO A 90 -8.18 15.54 -8.11
C PRO A 90 -7.62 16.92 -8.45
N ASP A 91 -7.80 17.91 -7.59
CA ASP A 91 -7.31 19.28 -7.80
C ASP A 91 -5.79 19.37 -7.80
N ASN A 92 -5.10 18.48 -7.08
CA ASN A 92 -3.65 18.37 -7.05
C ASN A 92 -3.10 17.32 -8.02
N SER A 93 -3.97 16.65 -8.78
CA SER A 93 -3.63 15.52 -9.65
C SER A 93 -2.79 14.46 -8.93
N SER A 94 -3.23 14.05 -7.73
CA SER A 94 -2.45 13.17 -6.87
C SER A 94 -3.28 12.11 -6.15
N ILE A 95 -2.60 11.02 -5.79
CA ILE A 95 -3.10 9.95 -4.93
C ILE A 95 -1.95 9.40 -4.08
N ALA A 96 -2.26 8.74 -2.99
CA ALA A 96 -1.27 8.01 -2.21
C ALA A 96 -1.46 6.49 -2.33
N ILE A 97 -0.35 5.75 -2.23
CA ILE A 97 -0.31 4.29 -2.11
C ILE A 97 0.27 3.95 -0.73
N GLY A 98 -0.38 3.04 -0.02
CA GLY A 98 0.10 2.64 1.29
C GLY A 98 -0.67 1.51 1.91
N PHE A 99 -0.59 1.43 3.26
CA PHE A 99 -1.17 0.33 4.03
C PHE A 99 -0.70 -1.04 3.53
N THR A 100 0.51 -1.08 2.98
CA THR A 100 1.09 -2.26 2.33
C THR A 100 1.78 -3.13 3.36
N PHE A 101 1.44 -4.41 3.37
CA PHE A 101 2.22 -5.43 4.08
C PHE A 101 2.31 -6.72 3.25
N LEU A 102 3.37 -7.47 3.47
CA LEU A 102 3.66 -8.75 2.81
C LEU A 102 4.06 -9.80 3.85
N ALA A 103 3.67 -11.04 3.61
CA ALA A 103 4.23 -12.18 4.32
C ALA A 103 5.76 -12.18 4.20
N ARG A 104 6.44 -12.51 5.30
CA ARG A 104 7.91 -12.39 5.40
C ARG A 104 8.68 -13.20 4.37
N GLU A 105 8.16 -14.36 3.97
CA GLU A 105 8.76 -15.21 2.93
C GLU A 105 8.84 -14.52 1.56
N PHE A 106 8.09 -13.44 1.34
CA PHE A 106 8.07 -12.64 0.12
C PHE A 106 8.83 -11.30 0.24
N TRP A 107 9.54 -11.09 1.35
CA TRP A 107 10.37 -9.90 1.54
C TRP A 107 11.67 -9.96 0.75
N GLY A 108 12.24 -8.79 0.45
CA GLY A 108 13.53 -8.64 -0.22
C GLY A 108 13.54 -9.02 -1.71
N GLY A 109 12.42 -9.55 -2.20
CA GLY A 109 12.28 -9.97 -3.58
C GLY A 109 11.54 -8.96 -4.47
N LEU A 110 11.01 -9.47 -5.58
CA LEU A 110 10.37 -8.67 -6.62
C LEU A 110 8.91 -8.31 -6.31
N TYR A 111 8.26 -8.97 -5.34
CA TYR A 111 6.81 -8.85 -5.09
C TYR A 111 6.37 -7.43 -4.72
N ASN A 112 7.09 -6.77 -3.81
CA ASN A 112 6.78 -5.38 -3.44
C ASN A 112 7.00 -4.41 -4.62
N LYS A 113 8.05 -4.63 -5.41
CA LYS A 113 8.33 -3.83 -6.62
C LYS A 113 7.25 -4.04 -7.67
N SER A 114 6.85 -5.29 -7.90
CA SER A 114 5.82 -5.68 -8.86
C SER A 114 4.46 -5.08 -8.48
N SER A 115 4.02 -5.22 -7.23
CA SER A 115 2.76 -4.64 -6.76
C SER A 115 2.73 -3.12 -6.90
N LYS A 116 3.81 -2.44 -6.51
CA LYS A 116 3.91 -0.98 -6.66
C LYS A 116 3.94 -0.55 -8.11
N LYS A 117 4.63 -1.32 -8.99
CA LYS A 117 4.63 -1.04 -10.42
C LYS A 117 3.22 -1.09 -11.01
N LEU A 118 2.45 -2.13 -10.72
CA LEU A 118 1.06 -2.26 -11.18
C LEU A 118 0.20 -1.08 -10.73
N LEU A 119 0.31 -0.70 -9.45
CA LEU A 119 -0.43 0.43 -8.90
C LEU A 119 0.01 1.77 -9.52
N LEU A 120 1.30 1.99 -9.72
CA LEU A 120 1.82 3.22 -10.33
C LEU A 120 1.42 3.33 -11.80
N ASP A 121 1.56 2.24 -12.57
CA ASP A 121 1.16 2.22 -13.98
C ASP A 121 -0.33 2.52 -14.16
N TYR A 122 -1.17 2.03 -13.25
CA TYR A 122 -2.60 2.36 -13.24
C TYR A 122 -2.86 3.81 -12.81
N ALA A 123 -2.28 4.24 -11.68
CA ALA A 123 -2.51 5.57 -11.14
C ALA A 123 -2.11 6.67 -12.13
N PHE A 124 -0.98 6.51 -12.80
CA PHE A 124 -0.48 7.50 -13.76
C PHE A 124 -1.30 7.63 -15.06
N GLN A 125 -2.35 6.85 -15.23
CA GLN A 125 -3.35 7.11 -16.26
C GLN A 125 -4.25 8.31 -15.88
N PHE A 126 -4.40 8.60 -14.57
CA PHE A 126 -5.38 9.55 -14.04
C PHE A 126 -4.75 10.72 -13.27
N VAL A 127 -3.56 10.51 -12.67
CA VAL A 127 -2.87 11.52 -11.86
C VAL A 127 -1.42 11.73 -12.31
N ASP A 128 -0.82 12.83 -11.86
CA ASP A 128 0.56 13.18 -12.16
C ASP A 128 1.52 12.91 -11.01
N LYS A 129 0.99 12.68 -9.80
CA LYS A 129 1.77 12.52 -8.58
C LYS A 129 1.25 11.35 -7.76
N VAL A 130 2.17 10.51 -7.28
CA VAL A 130 1.86 9.44 -6.33
C VAL A 130 2.72 9.59 -5.09
N TYR A 131 2.06 9.65 -3.94
CA TYR A 131 2.70 9.80 -2.63
C TYR A 131 2.74 8.51 -1.84
N PHE A 132 3.74 8.41 -0.95
CA PHE A 132 3.88 7.35 0.04
C PHE A 132 4.19 7.99 1.40
N HIS A 133 3.38 7.69 2.42
CA HIS A 133 3.60 8.17 3.78
C HIS A 133 4.10 7.03 4.66
N ILE A 134 5.31 7.14 5.17
CA ILE A 134 6.02 6.04 5.84
C ILE A 134 6.52 6.52 7.20
N GLY A 135 6.26 5.77 8.25
CA GLY A 135 6.79 6.06 9.58
C GLY A 135 8.32 6.15 9.57
N ALA A 136 8.87 7.12 10.27
CA ALA A 136 10.32 7.38 10.28
C ALA A 136 11.16 6.20 10.78
N THR A 137 10.57 5.31 11.58
CA THR A 137 11.22 4.08 12.08
C THR A 137 11.11 2.89 11.12
N ASN A 138 10.28 2.98 10.07
CA ASN A 138 10.05 1.88 9.13
C ASN A 138 11.06 1.95 7.95
N THR A 139 12.33 1.70 8.24
CA THR A 139 13.43 1.72 7.28
C THR A 139 13.23 0.76 6.12
N ARG A 140 12.66 -0.42 6.36
CA ARG A 140 12.37 -1.40 5.31
C ARG A 140 11.43 -0.84 4.25
N SER A 141 10.33 -0.20 4.67
CA SER A 141 9.38 0.43 3.75
C SER A 141 9.98 1.61 3.00
N GLN A 142 10.80 2.43 3.69
CA GLN A 142 11.49 3.56 3.07
C GLN A 142 12.43 3.09 1.95
N LEU A 143 13.30 2.11 2.24
CA LEU A 143 14.22 1.53 1.26
C LEU A 143 13.48 0.92 0.06
N GLY A 144 12.39 0.17 0.31
CA GLY A 144 11.57 -0.39 -0.74
C GLY A 144 10.91 0.67 -1.64
N THR A 145 10.55 1.82 -1.07
CA THR A 145 9.94 2.93 -1.79
C THR A 145 10.98 3.74 -2.58
N MET A 146 12.16 3.96 -2.00
CA MET A 146 13.27 4.60 -2.74
C MET A 146 13.77 3.76 -3.92
N LYS A 147 13.80 2.43 -3.78
CA LYS A 147 14.21 1.51 -4.86
C LYS A 147 13.33 1.56 -6.10
N ILE A 148 12.10 2.02 -5.99
CA ILE A 148 11.20 2.24 -7.13
C ILE A 148 11.26 3.66 -7.70
N GLY A 149 12.20 4.49 -7.23
CA GLY A 149 12.44 5.84 -7.74
C GLY A 149 11.75 6.97 -6.97
N ALA A 150 11.12 6.69 -5.83
CA ALA A 150 10.53 7.74 -5.00
C ALA A 150 11.60 8.56 -4.27
N THR A 151 11.37 9.86 -4.16
CA THR A 151 12.22 10.80 -3.42
C THR A 151 11.49 11.34 -2.20
N LYS A 152 12.20 11.49 -1.08
CA LYS A 152 11.63 12.13 0.13
C LYS A 152 11.44 13.62 -0.17
N VAL A 153 10.23 14.12 0.02
CA VAL A 153 9.85 15.51 -0.27
C VAL A 153 9.39 16.28 0.97
N ASN A 154 8.96 15.58 2.02
CA ASN A 154 8.45 16.23 3.22
C ASN A 154 8.55 15.30 4.43
N GLU A 155 8.33 15.85 5.61
CA GLU A 155 8.12 15.13 6.86
C GLU A 155 7.04 15.82 7.69
N PHE A 156 6.28 15.03 8.44
CA PHE A 156 5.17 15.51 9.25
C PHE A 156 4.92 14.60 10.45
N GLU A 157 4.32 15.15 11.49
CA GLU A 157 3.86 14.37 12.64
C GLU A 157 2.41 13.92 12.42
N LYS A 158 2.13 12.67 12.78
CA LYS A 158 0.79 12.10 12.78
C LYS A 158 0.48 11.52 14.16
N ASP A 159 -0.71 11.82 14.67
CA ASP A 159 -1.18 11.18 15.91
C ASP A 159 -1.50 9.71 15.66
N ALA A 160 -0.89 8.84 16.46
CA ALA A 160 -1.19 7.42 16.51
C ALA A 160 -1.34 7.01 17.98
N ASN A 161 -2.56 6.64 18.38
CA ASN A 161 -2.89 6.21 19.74
C ASN A 161 -2.49 7.22 20.85
N GLY A 162 -2.61 8.53 20.57
CA GLY A 162 -2.27 9.60 21.52
C GLY A 162 -0.79 9.97 21.56
N GLU A 163 0.03 9.37 20.71
CA GLU A 163 1.44 9.72 20.54
C GLU A 163 1.68 10.31 19.15
N LYS A 164 2.47 11.38 19.11
CA LYS A 164 2.93 11.97 17.84
C LYS A 164 4.04 11.12 17.26
N GLN A 165 3.86 10.65 16.04
CA GLN A 165 4.83 9.85 15.33
C GLN A 165 5.28 10.56 14.05
N LEU A 166 6.60 10.67 13.88
CA LEU A 166 7.18 11.26 12.68
C LEU A 166 6.98 10.35 11.47
N HIS A 167 6.50 10.92 10.38
CA HIS A 167 6.34 10.28 9.08
C HIS A 167 7.13 11.04 8.02
N TYR A 168 7.62 10.29 7.03
CA TYR A 168 8.23 10.84 5.82
C TYR A 168 7.28 10.69 4.65
N GLU A 169 7.20 11.73 3.84
CA GLU A 169 6.46 11.75 2.60
C GLU A 169 7.42 11.58 1.42
N TYR A 170 7.15 10.56 0.62
CA TYR A 170 7.88 10.27 -0.62
C TYR A 170 6.98 10.53 -1.81
N LEU A 171 7.56 10.96 -2.92
CA LEU A 171 6.88 11.30 -4.16
C LEU A 171 7.53 10.62 -5.36
N ILE A 172 6.68 10.10 -6.25
CA ILE A 172 7.03 9.79 -7.65
C ILE A 172 6.15 10.66 -8.54
N GLU A 173 6.74 11.36 -9.48
CA GLU A 173 6.01 12.09 -10.52
C GLU A 173 5.91 11.24 -11.80
N LYS A 174 4.80 11.36 -12.51
CA LYS A 174 4.52 10.63 -13.76
C LYS A 174 5.62 10.82 -14.80
N ARG A 175 6.20 12.04 -14.89
CA ARG A 175 7.28 12.35 -15.82
C ARG A 175 8.55 11.56 -15.54
N ASP A 176 8.81 11.18 -14.29
CA ASP A 176 10.00 10.43 -13.88
C ASP A 176 9.77 8.91 -13.92
N TRP A 177 8.51 8.47 -13.83
CA TRP A 177 8.13 7.06 -13.92
C TRP A 177 8.28 6.47 -15.33
N ARG A 178 8.15 7.28 -16.37
CA ARG A 178 8.21 6.85 -17.78
C ARG A 178 9.63 6.80 -18.37
N LYS A 179 10.65 7.10 -17.56
CA LYS A 179 12.05 6.95 -17.96
C LYS A 179 12.52 5.55 -17.53
#